data_55202eb5e98537681df84f57ab19b8ad
#
_entry.id   55202eb5e98537681df84f57ab19b8ad
#
_cell.length_a   1.000
_cell.length_b   1.000
_cell.length_c   1.000
_cell.angle_alpha   90.00
_cell.angle_beta   90.00
_cell.angle_gamma   90.00
#
_symmetry.space_group_name_H-M   'P 1'
#
loop_
_entity.id
_entity.type
_entity.pdbx_description
1 polymer ?
#
loop_
_entity_poly.entity_id
_entity_poly.type
_entity_poly.pdbx_seq_one_letter_code
_entity_poly.pdbx_strand_id
1 'polypeptide(L)'
;MRLASIFYGRVQVVYSWGRYGWTRGGGKTWHGGIDLVGLDDKTIRMPYYKGKKITGKVVRARIVLDHSNKTWEWGYYVCVQLDADQTPDAVNFLYFCHCSSLLVQAGQKVSSGDALAVMGRTGNAALGNCPYDHCHLEVRATATGRGLDPTAYAGCDNAVGVYGTAEAAAPTETGETVIDVSYHQGVIEWTKVPYRALVRIGYRGYGTGALMKDEQFDANLAGAKANNKLLGFYFFSQAITEDEARAEADFCANLAPTGYPLFFDSEWGHTTKTGVHDGRADNLTKAQRTACARAFCTRAKALGYQPGVYTFTSFATANIDYEGLCKDYIGWLADTRTNYDTTLPRYIHQYGQTAKGGVQGIGPETDLNRIVKALPTLDKPAEPTHQEIWLDHVVLPNAAAMEFYTVAKKYGLDNDKAYHAKFVEG
;
A
#
# COMPACT_ATOMS: atom_id res chain seq x y z
N MET A 1 -5.46 14.52 12.09
CA MET A 1 -4.15 14.98 12.61
C MET A 1 -3.78 16.29 11.95
N ARG A 2 -3.37 17.31 12.72
CA ARG A 2 -3.00 18.60 12.13
C ARG A 2 -1.48 18.63 11.96
N LEU A 3 -1.00 18.71 10.72
CA LEU A 3 0.41 18.92 10.42
C LEU A 3 0.81 20.30 10.94
N ALA A 4 1.65 20.35 11.97
CA ALA A 4 2.13 21.62 12.55
C ALA A 4 3.33 22.16 11.77
N SER A 5 4.10 21.29 11.08
CA SER A 5 5.32 21.59 10.34
C SER A 5 5.32 20.77 9.05
N ILE A 6 6.48 20.64 8.39
CA ILE A 6 6.72 19.64 7.35
C ILE A 6 6.81 18.21 7.91
N PHE A 7 6.72 18.04 9.23
CA PHE A 7 6.67 16.76 9.93
C PHE A 7 5.42 16.65 10.78
N TYR A 8 4.98 15.45 11.06
CA TYR A 8 4.02 15.20 12.13
C TYR A 8 4.71 15.28 13.51
N GLY A 9 3.96 15.74 14.53
CA GLY A 9 4.46 15.82 15.88
C GLY A 9 5.41 16.98 16.10
N ARG A 10 6.47 16.74 16.90
CA ARG A 10 7.45 17.77 17.27
C ARG A 10 8.48 17.97 16.17
N VAL A 11 8.85 19.22 15.97
CA VAL A 11 9.96 19.63 15.11
C VAL A 11 10.96 20.42 15.94
N GLN A 12 12.24 20.28 15.63
CA GLN A 12 13.31 20.99 16.32
C GLN A 12 14.20 21.78 15.36
N VAL A 13 14.49 23.02 15.73
CA VAL A 13 15.63 23.79 15.23
C VAL A 13 16.75 23.64 16.26
N VAL A 14 17.78 22.85 15.94
CA VAL A 14 18.79 22.38 16.91
C VAL A 14 19.78 23.49 17.25
N TYR A 15 20.27 24.20 16.23
CA TYR A 15 21.36 25.15 16.38
C TYR A 15 21.02 26.54 15.83
N SER A 16 21.67 27.59 16.39
CA SER A 16 21.50 28.97 15.93
C SER A 16 21.87 29.16 14.46
N TRP A 17 22.83 28.40 13.95
CA TRP A 17 23.26 28.41 12.54
C TRP A 17 22.34 27.65 11.60
N GLY A 18 21.41 26.83 12.10
CA GLY A 18 20.34 26.18 11.32
C GLY A 18 19.14 27.12 11.04
N ARG A 19 19.12 28.31 11.60
CA ARG A 19 18.07 29.29 11.35
C ARG A 19 18.27 29.99 10.00
N TYR A 20 17.19 30.44 9.41
CA TYR A 20 17.20 31.30 8.23
C TYR A 20 17.85 32.66 8.51
N GLY A 21 18.58 33.19 7.53
CA GLY A 21 19.16 34.52 7.59
C GLY A 21 20.69 34.55 7.85
N TRP A 22 21.20 35.66 8.36
CA TRP A 22 22.62 35.82 8.71
C TRP A 22 22.95 35.10 10.03
N THR A 23 23.09 33.77 9.96
CA THR A 23 23.17 32.91 11.15
C THR A 23 24.42 32.05 11.21
N ARG A 24 25.11 31.86 10.08
CA ARG A 24 26.32 31.03 9.97
C ARG A 24 27.59 31.90 10.10
N GLY A 25 28.72 31.28 10.46
CA GLY A 25 30.00 31.95 10.59
C GLY A 25 29.98 33.11 11.57
N GLY A 26 29.27 33.00 12.70
CA GLY A 26 29.12 34.11 13.66
C GLY A 26 28.29 35.27 13.13
N GLY A 27 27.32 35.02 12.25
CA GLY A 27 26.46 36.04 11.65
C GLY A 27 27.00 36.64 10.35
N LYS A 28 28.10 36.13 9.83
CA LYS A 28 28.77 36.64 8.62
C LYS A 28 28.34 35.92 7.33
N THR A 29 27.71 34.75 7.44
CA THR A 29 27.27 33.95 6.30
C THR A 29 25.77 33.75 6.30
N TRP A 30 25.17 33.93 5.14
CA TRP A 30 23.75 33.78 4.92
C TRP A 30 23.36 32.29 4.83
N HIS A 31 22.29 31.92 5.54
CA HIS A 31 21.62 30.65 5.43
C HIS A 31 20.28 30.81 4.70
N GLY A 32 20.11 30.21 3.52
CA GLY A 32 18.97 30.44 2.63
C GLY A 32 17.66 29.76 3.03
N GLY A 33 17.70 28.91 4.05
CA GLY A 33 16.55 28.18 4.55
C GLY A 33 16.61 27.95 6.05
N ILE A 34 15.83 27.01 6.54
CA ILE A 34 15.81 26.59 7.94
C ILE A 34 16.07 25.09 8.04
N ASP A 35 16.93 24.66 8.96
CA ASP A 35 17.28 23.26 9.20
C ASP A 35 16.35 22.69 10.27
N LEU A 36 15.48 21.77 9.86
CA LEU A 36 14.42 21.20 10.68
C LEU A 36 14.66 19.71 10.95
N VAL A 37 14.52 19.31 12.20
CA VAL A 37 14.59 17.91 12.64
C VAL A 37 13.21 17.46 13.09
N GLY A 38 12.64 16.47 12.41
CA GLY A 38 11.44 15.78 12.87
C GLY A 38 11.81 14.83 14.01
N LEU A 39 11.24 15.05 15.20
CA LEU A 39 11.54 14.26 16.41
C LEU A 39 10.69 13.00 16.51
N ASP A 40 9.46 13.08 16.05
CA ASP A 40 8.47 11.99 16.16
C ASP A 40 8.22 11.30 14.81
N ASP A 41 8.49 11.99 13.67
CA ASP A 41 8.36 11.47 12.31
C ASP A 41 9.51 11.99 11.44
N LYS A 42 10.10 11.10 10.63
CA LYS A 42 11.16 11.46 9.67
C LYS A 42 10.61 11.75 8.25
N THR A 43 9.33 11.56 8.04
CA THR A 43 8.70 11.78 6.73
C THR A 43 8.47 13.25 6.49
N ILE A 44 9.17 13.80 5.48
CA ILE A 44 9.01 15.17 5.02
C ILE A 44 7.72 15.26 4.19
N ARG A 45 6.87 16.23 4.52
CA ARG A 45 5.56 16.40 3.89
C ARG A 45 5.40 17.77 3.27
N MET A 46 4.51 17.86 2.29
CA MET A 46 4.04 19.12 1.74
C MET A 46 3.43 19.97 2.86
N PRO A 47 3.96 21.19 3.14
CA PRO A 47 3.52 22.01 4.25
C PRO A 47 2.12 22.61 4.06
N TYR A 48 1.61 23.19 5.14
CA TYR A 48 0.52 24.14 5.11
C TYR A 48 1.10 25.57 5.15
N TYR A 49 0.51 26.52 4.45
CA TYR A 49 0.82 27.93 4.61
C TYR A 49 0.06 28.51 5.80
N LYS A 50 0.73 28.77 6.92
CA LYS A 50 0.07 29.26 8.15
C LYS A 50 -1.19 28.48 8.51
N GLY A 51 -1.16 27.17 8.33
CA GLY A 51 -2.30 26.27 8.59
C GLY A 51 -3.35 26.18 7.48
N LYS A 52 -3.20 26.90 6.37
CA LYS A 52 -4.06 26.82 5.19
C LYS A 52 -3.49 25.79 4.21
N LYS A 53 -4.36 24.93 3.67
CA LYS A 53 -3.98 23.93 2.66
C LYS A 53 -3.51 24.60 1.38
N ILE A 54 -2.38 24.12 0.83
CA ILE A 54 -1.79 24.55 -0.43
C ILE A 54 -1.51 23.34 -1.31
N THR A 55 -1.42 23.57 -2.61
CA THR A 55 -1.15 22.55 -3.63
C THR A 55 -0.01 22.97 -4.54
N GLY A 56 0.55 22.03 -5.26
CA GLY A 56 1.62 22.31 -6.22
C GLY A 56 1.99 21.09 -7.04
N LYS A 57 3.04 21.24 -7.83
CA LYS A 57 3.60 20.18 -8.67
C LYS A 57 5.06 19.97 -8.35
N VAL A 58 5.47 18.73 -8.16
CA VAL A 58 6.88 18.36 -8.08
C VAL A 58 7.56 18.68 -9.40
N VAL A 59 8.46 19.63 -9.41
CA VAL A 59 9.21 20.01 -10.61
C VAL A 59 10.57 19.35 -10.67
N ARG A 60 11.10 18.92 -9.53
CA ARG A 60 12.33 18.13 -9.43
C ARG A 60 12.26 17.16 -8.24
N ALA A 61 12.66 15.93 -8.47
CA ALA A 61 12.97 14.93 -7.47
C ALA A 61 14.31 14.30 -7.88
N ARG A 62 15.40 14.67 -7.21
CA ARG A 62 16.76 14.37 -7.68
C ARG A 62 17.63 13.78 -6.59
N ILE A 63 18.42 12.81 -7.03
CA ILE A 63 19.55 12.25 -6.30
C ILE A 63 20.81 12.85 -6.91
N VAL A 64 21.53 13.66 -6.15
CA VAL A 64 22.74 14.34 -6.61
C VAL A 64 23.95 13.84 -5.82
N LEU A 65 24.81 13.08 -6.47
CA LEU A 65 26.03 12.50 -5.89
C LEU A 65 27.30 13.08 -6.54
N ASP A 66 27.15 13.80 -7.65
CA ASP A 66 28.23 14.36 -8.43
C ASP A 66 28.52 15.81 -8.00
N HIS A 67 29.69 16.06 -7.45
CA HIS A 67 30.18 17.35 -7.00
C HIS A 67 30.32 18.40 -8.13
N SER A 68 30.38 17.98 -9.39
CA SER A 68 30.35 18.90 -10.53
C SER A 68 28.99 19.54 -10.74
N ASN A 69 27.93 18.94 -10.21
CA ASN A 69 26.58 19.49 -10.25
C ASN A 69 26.42 20.61 -9.22
N LYS A 70 26.01 21.81 -9.64
CA LYS A 70 25.81 22.97 -8.76
C LYS A 70 24.82 22.77 -7.62
N THR A 71 24.01 21.72 -7.65
CA THR A 71 23.04 21.38 -6.60
C THR A 71 23.48 20.21 -5.71
N TRP A 72 24.73 19.73 -5.85
CA TRP A 72 25.24 18.59 -5.06
C TRP A 72 25.17 18.83 -3.55
N GLU A 73 25.31 20.08 -3.11
CA GLU A 73 25.19 20.49 -1.71
C GLU A 73 23.87 20.07 -1.08
N TRP A 74 22.80 20.01 -1.85
CA TRP A 74 21.46 19.62 -1.39
C TRP A 74 21.28 18.10 -1.27
N GLY A 75 22.16 17.32 -1.90
CA GLY A 75 22.06 15.87 -1.92
C GLY A 75 20.78 15.38 -2.60
N TYR A 76 20.06 14.49 -1.95
CA TYR A 76 18.72 14.08 -2.39
C TYR A 76 17.73 15.19 -2.02
N TYR A 77 16.99 15.69 -3.00
CA TYR A 77 16.05 16.78 -2.76
C TYR A 77 14.80 16.72 -3.61
N VAL A 78 13.74 17.29 -3.08
CA VAL A 78 12.48 17.55 -3.78
C VAL A 78 12.29 19.05 -3.94
N CYS A 79 11.86 19.47 -5.14
CA CYS A 79 11.42 20.84 -5.40
C CYS A 79 9.96 20.80 -5.86
N VAL A 80 9.10 21.53 -5.14
CA VAL A 80 7.70 21.72 -5.48
C VAL A 80 7.48 23.13 -5.96
N GLN A 81 6.87 23.32 -7.13
CA GLN A 81 6.32 24.59 -7.58
C GLN A 81 4.88 24.68 -7.11
N LEU A 82 4.56 25.74 -6.36
CA LEU A 82 3.21 26.01 -5.90
C LEU A 82 2.28 26.34 -7.09
N ASP A 83 1.04 25.95 -6.98
CA ASP A 83 0.00 26.45 -7.88
C ASP A 83 -0.21 27.96 -7.62
N ALA A 84 -0.63 28.72 -8.64
CA ALA A 84 -0.74 30.17 -8.57
C ALA A 84 -1.73 30.62 -7.48
N ASP A 85 -1.50 31.83 -6.96
CA ASP A 85 -2.43 32.61 -6.11
C ASP A 85 -2.90 31.95 -4.81
N GLN A 86 -2.15 30.96 -4.28
CA GLN A 86 -2.51 30.30 -3.03
C GLN A 86 -1.99 31.00 -1.76
N THR A 87 -0.91 31.73 -1.89
CA THR A 87 -0.25 32.44 -0.80
C THR A 87 -0.07 33.91 -1.15
N PRO A 88 -0.18 34.82 -0.19
CA PRO A 88 -0.05 36.26 -0.44
C PRO A 88 1.41 36.74 -0.56
N ASP A 89 2.38 35.84 -0.32
CA ASP A 89 3.81 36.15 -0.42
C ASP A 89 4.35 35.86 -1.84
N ALA A 90 5.64 36.17 -2.05
CA ALA A 90 6.30 35.95 -3.34
C ALA A 90 6.82 34.51 -3.54
N VAL A 91 6.51 33.58 -2.64
CA VAL A 91 7.03 32.21 -2.69
C VAL A 91 6.28 31.41 -3.75
N ASN A 92 7.04 30.84 -4.71
CA ASN A 92 6.51 29.94 -5.73
C ASN A 92 7.17 28.57 -5.72
N PHE A 93 8.30 28.39 -5.03
CA PHE A 93 9.06 27.14 -4.99
C PHE A 93 9.44 26.77 -3.57
N LEU A 94 9.25 25.49 -3.23
CA LEU A 94 9.65 24.87 -1.98
C LEU A 94 10.72 23.84 -2.25
N TYR A 95 11.82 23.86 -1.51
CA TYR A 95 12.93 22.92 -1.60
C TYR A 95 13.09 22.15 -0.28
N PHE A 96 13.12 20.84 -0.36
CA PHE A 96 13.31 19.91 0.74
C PHE A 96 14.59 19.14 0.49
N CYS A 97 15.67 19.46 1.20
CA CYS A 97 17.02 18.98 0.91
C CYS A 97 17.54 18.01 1.98
N HIS A 98 18.66 17.35 1.68
CA HIS A 98 19.36 16.35 2.50
C HIS A 98 18.57 15.08 2.79
N CYS A 99 17.58 14.75 1.95
CA CYS A 99 16.76 13.56 2.12
C CYS A 99 17.58 12.26 2.07
N SER A 100 17.14 11.22 2.81
CA SER A 100 17.69 9.88 2.71
C SER A 100 17.04 9.08 1.57
N SER A 101 15.76 9.36 1.27
CA SER A 101 15.02 8.79 0.15
C SER A 101 13.94 9.75 -0.35
N LEU A 102 13.52 9.57 -1.60
CA LEU A 102 12.48 10.36 -2.25
C LEU A 102 11.23 9.49 -2.41
N LEU A 103 10.05 10.04 -2.09
CA LEU A 103 8.76 9.34 -2.14
C LEU A 103 7.87 9.84 -3.29
N VAL A 104 8.36 10.83 -4.05
CA VAL A 104 7.66 11.45 -5.18
C VAL A 104 8.58 11.55 -6.39
N GLN A 105 7.99 11.79 -7.55
CA GLN A 105 8.71 11.99 -8.81
C GLN A 105 8.30 13.30 -9.49
N ALA A 106 9.16 13.80 -10.38
CA ALA A 106 8.87 15.00 -11.15
C ALA A 106 7.59 14.83 -11.99
N GLY A 107 6.76 15.87 -12.00
CA GLY A 107 5.47 15.85 -12.66
C GLY A 107 4.28 15.56 -11.75
N GLN A 108 4.49 14.94 -10.58
CA GLN A 108 3.45 14.59 -9.63
C GLN A 108 2.81 15.84 -9.00
N LYS A 109 1.48 15.88 -8.92
CA LYS A 109 0.73 16.87 -8.14
C LYS A 109 0.75 16.46 -6.68
N VAL A 110 0.91 17.46 -5.80
CA VAL A 110 0.97 17.27 -4.35
C VAL A 110 0.15 18.33 -3.62
N SER A 111 -0.31 17.96 -2.45
CA SER A 111 -1.15 18.78 -1.59
C SER A 111 -0.61 18.75 -0.16
N SER A 112 -0.91 19.76 0.65
CA SER A 112 -0.51 19.78 2.06
C SER A 112 -0.81 18.47 2.77
N GLY A 113 0.21 17.91 3.43
CA GLY A 113 0.17 16.62 4.12
C GLY A 113 0.72 15.45 3.31
N ASP A 114 0.81 15.55 1.97
CA ASP A 114 1.36 14.48 1.14
C ASP A 114 2.84 14.23 1.46
N ALA A 115 3.23 12.96 1.57
CA ALA A 115 4.61 12.56 1.81
C ALA A 115 5.47 12.85 0.57
N LEU A 116 6.60 13.54 0.76
CA LEU A 116 7.51 13.94 -0.32
C LEU A 116 8.83 13.18 -0.29
N ALA A 117 9.38 12.97 0.90
CA ALA A 117 10.70 12.37 1.10
C ALA A 117 10.87 11.90 2.55
N VAL A 118 11.98 11.25 2.84
CA VAL A 118 12.40 10.93 4.21
C VAL A 118 13.61 11.80 4.57
N MET A 119 13.58 12.41 5.76
CA MET A 119 14.69 13.18 6.32
C MET A 119 15.98 12.38 6.39
N GLY A 120 17.09 13.00 6.10
CA GLY A 120 18.38 12.34 6.10
C GLY A 120 19.56 13.29 6.25
N ARG A 121 20.70 12.87 5.67
CA ARG A 121 21.96 13.60 5.76
C ARG A 121 22.79 13.39 4.49
N THR A 122 22.20 13.65 3.32
CA THR A 122 22.91 13.54 2.04
C THR A 122 23.45 14.89 1.57
N GLY A 123 24.30 14.86 0.54
CA GLY A 123 24.96 16.06 0.01
C GLY A 123 25.98 16.63 0.99
N ASN A 124 26.07 17.94 1.07
CA ASN A 124 27.00 18.65 1.95
C ASN A 124 26.79 18.30 3.44
N ALA A 125 25.57 18.00 3.87
CA ALA A 125 25.29 17.55 5.23
C ALA A 125 26.01 16.25 5.62
N ALA A 126 26.42 15.41 4.64
CA ALA A 126 27.19 14.20 4.88
C ALA A 126 28.68 14.47 5.17
N LEU A 127 29.20 15.65 4.83
CA LEU A 127 30.63 15.95 4.84
C LEU A 127 31.20 16.43 6.19
N GLY A 128 30.54 16.15 7.30
CA GLY A 128 31.27 16.10 8.56
C GLY A 128 30.96 17.19 9.60
N ASN A 129 30.30 18.29 9.30
CA ASN A 129 30.00 19.32 10.30
C ASN A 129 28.52 19.34 10.77
N CYS A 130 27.70 18.46 10.23
CA CYS A 130 26.32 18.27 10.67
C CYS A 130 26.16 16.86 11.24
N PRO A 131 26.13 16.69 12.58
CA PRO A 131 26.14 15.37 13.22
C PRO A 131 24.78 14.68 13.24
N TYR A 132 23.74 15.26 12.63
CA TYR A 132 22.37 14.78 12.73
C TYR A 132 21.63 14.85 11.39
N ASP A 133 20.63 13.97 11.23
CA ASP A 133 19.71 14.03 10.12
C ASP A 133 18.80 15.25 10.26
N HIS A 134 18.56 15.97 9.15
CA HIS A 134 17.66 17.12 9.10
C HIS A 134 17.10 17.32 7.69
N CYS A 135 16.06 18.11 7.57
CA CYS A 135 15.61 18.68 6.31
C CYS A 135 16.01 20.15 6.26
N HIS A 136 16.80 20.55 5.27
CA HIS A 136 16.96 21.95 4.93
C HIS A 136 15.75 22.36 4.08
N LEU A 137 14.84 23.13 4.68
CA LEU A 137 13.69 23.72 4.01
C LEU A 137 14.05 25.11 3.49
N GLU A 138 14.00 25.29 2.16
CA GLU A 138 14.20 26.58 1.52
C GLU A 138 13.00 26.96 0.67
N VAL A 139 12.59 28.22 0.69
CA VAL A 139 11.48 28.73 -0.12
C VAL A 139 11.96 29.88 -0.99
N ARG A 140 11.48 29.97 -2.24
CA ARG A 140 11.98 30.91 -3.24
C ARG A 140 10.88 31.50 -4.12
N ALA A 141 11.08 32.72 -4.59
CA ALA A 141 10.21 33.33 -5.61
C ALA A 141 10.41 32.70 -7.01
N THR A 142 11.64 32.38 -7.36
CA THR A 142 12.03 31.74 -8.63
C THR A 142 12.85 30.51 -8.38
N ALA A 143 12.91 29.59 -9.35
CA ALA A 143 13.64 28.32 -9.21
C ALA A 143 15.15 28.48 -8.88
N THR A 144 15.75 29.61 -9.19
CA THR A 144 17.17 29.92 -8.98
C THR A 144 17.42 31.13 -8.10
N GLY A 145 16.35 31.72 -7.55
CA GLY A 145 16.43 32.89 -6.72
C GLY A 145 17.04 32.62 -5.34
N ARG A 146 17.34 33.69 -4.59
CA ARG A 146 17.75 33.62 -3.21
C ARG A 146 16.60 33.10 -2.34
N GLY A 147 16.92 32.34 -1.30
CA GLY A 147 15.96 31.86 -0.30
C GLY A 147 15.26 33.04 0.40
N LEU A 148 13.97 32.93 0.54
CA LEU A 148 13.08 33.80 1.29
C LEU A 148 12.84 33.22 2.71
N ASP A 149 12.17 33.97 3.57
CA ASP A 149 11.82 33.51 4.92
C ASP A 149 10.86 32.31 4.86
N PRO A 150 11.27 31.12 5.35
CA PRO A 150 10.46 29.90 5.30
C PRO A 150 9.47 29.76 6.46
N THR A 151 9.42 30.68 7.42
CA THR A 151 8.66 30.56 8.67
C THR A 151 7.18 30.23 8.44
N ALA A 152 6.57 30.83 7.41
CA ALA A 152 5.17 30.61 7.07
C ALA A 152 4.86 29.15 6.60
N TYR A 153 5.88 28.41 6.16
CA TYR A 153 5.82 27.05 5.66
C TYR A 153 6.43 26.04 6.64
N ALA A 154 7.40 26.46 7.43
CA ALA A 154 8.11 25.62 8.39
C ALA A 154 7.21 25.13 9.54
N GLY A 155 6.16 25.88 9.87
CA GLY A 155 5.26 25.57 11.00
C GLY A 155 5.92 25.74 12.37
N CYS A 156 7.04 26.47 12.43
CA CYS A 156 7.75 26.80 13.65
C CYS A 156 8.45 28.14 13.50
N ASP A 157 8.84 28.73 14.64
CA ASP A 157 9.58 30.00 14.65
C ASP A 157 11.00 29.82 14.11
N ASN A 158 11.57 30.88 13.54
CA ASN A 158 12.97 30.93 13.13
C ASN A 158 13.90 31.14 14.35
N ALA A 159 13.77 30.25 15.34
CA ALA A 159 14.54 30.27 16.58
C ALA A 159 14.93 28.84 17.00
N VAL A 160 16.00 28.73 17.79
CA VAL A 160 16.38 27.44 18.39
C VAL A 160 15.30 27.02 19.37
N GLY A 161 14.85 25.76 19.25
CA GLY A 161 13.80 25.25 20.13
C GLY A 161 13.13 23.98 19.58
N VAL A 162 12.25 23.44 20.40
CA VAL A 162 11.33 22.33 20.02
C VAL A 162 9.93 22.92 19.93
N TYR A 163 9.27 22.68 18.81
CA TYR A 163 7.96 23.20 18.46
C TYR A 163 6.97 22.07 18.22
N GLY A 164 5.70 22.37 18.43
CA GLY A 164 4.64 21.36 18.34
C GLY A 164 4.49 20.55 19.63
N THR A 165 3.51 19.69 19.63
CA THR A 165 3.26 18.72 20.72
C THR A 165 3.80 17.39 20.32
N ALA A 166 4.33 16.63 21.29
CA ALA A 166 4.58 15.20 21.03
C ALA A 166 3.27 14.62 20.52
N GLU A 167 3.32 14.11 19.32
CA GLU A 167 2.19 13.35 18.84
C GLU A 167 2.08 12.12 19.74
N ALA A 168 0.91 11.89 20.30
CA ALA A 168 0.64 10.61 20.90
C ALA A 168 1.02 9.59 19.82
N ALA A 169 1.89 8.62 20.16
CA ALA A 169 2.22 7.52 19.25
C ALA A 169 0.94 7.10 18.57
N ALA A 170 0.98 6.97 17.23
CA ALA A 170 -0.22 6.58 16.49
C ALA A 170 -0.94 5.51 17.31
N PRO A 171 -2.24 5.62 17.55
CA PRO A 171 -2.92 4.74 18.49
C PRO A 171 -2.47 3.33 18.17
N THR A 172 -1.86 2.66 19.14
CA THR A 172 -1.36 1.31 18.94
C THR A 172 -2.58 0.50 18.59
N GLU A 173 -2.74 0.22 17.29
CA GLU A 173 -3.84 -0.61 16.84
C GLU A 173 -3.71 -1.93 17.58
N THR A 174 -4.69 -2.24 18.41
CA THR A 174 -4.78 -3.51 19.10
C THR A 174 -5.52 -4.48 18.22
N GLY A 175 -5.02 -5.68 18.09
CA GLY A 175 -5.67 -6.70 17.28
C GLY A 175 -4.75 -7.89 17.03
N GLU A 176 -5.31 -8.92 16.42
CA GLU A 176 -4.58 -10.14 16.10
C GLU A 176 -3.52 -9.86 15.03
N THR A 177 -2.29 -10.28 15.29
CA THR A 177 -1.24 -10.31 14.27
C THR A 177 -1.49 -11.45 13.30
N VAL A 178 -1.48 -11.15 12.00
CA VAL A 178 -1.60 -12.11 10.91
C VAL A 178 -0.51 -11.84 9.87
N ILE A 179 -0.26 -12.79 8.99
CA ILE A 179 0.74 -12.67 7.92
C ILE A 179 0.08 -12.78 6.56
N ASP A 180 0.75 -12.33 5.52
CA ASP A 180 0.42 -12.73 4.17
C ASP A 180 1.59 -13.47 3.52
N VAL A 181 1.27 -14.45 2.69
CA VAL A 181 2.23 -15.39 2.13
C VAL A 181 1.93 -15.73 0.67
N SER A 182 3.00 -15.99 -0.06
CA SER A 182 2.99 -16.39 -1.47
C SER A 182 4.15 -17.34 -1.75
N TYR A 183 4.50 -17.56 -3.01
CA TYR A 183 5.70 -18.33 -3.38
C TYR A 183 7.00 -17.70 -2.87
N HIS A 184 7.01 -16.39 -2.57
CA HIS A 184 8.18 -15.69 -2.04
C HIS A 184 8.66 -16.23 -0.69
N GLN A 185 7.76 -16.81 0.12
CA GLN A 185 8.12 -17.43 1.39
C GLN A 185 8.64 -18.86 1.22
N GLY A 186 8.58 -19.42 0.00
CA GLY A 186 9.02 -20.80 -0.27
C GLY A 186 8.23 -21.84 0.51
N VAL A 187 8.92 -22.88 0.98
CA VAL A 187 8.29 -23.94 1.79
C VAL A 187 8.11 -23.46 3.22
N ILE A 188 6.87 -23.54 3.71
CA ILE A 188 6.46 -23.10 5.05
C ILE A 188 6.23 -24.31 5.97
N GLU A 189 6.85 -24.32 7.15
CA GLU A 189 6.58 -25.29 8.20
C GLU A 189 5.37 -24.85 9.05
N TRP A 190 4.17 -25.05 8.54
CA TRP A 190 2.91 -24.52 9.09
C TRP A 190 2.64 -24.90 10.55
N THR A 191 3.16 -26.02 11.02
CA THR A 191 3.06 -26.44 12.42
C THR A 191 3.80 -25.51 13.38
N LYS A 192 4.79 -24.75 12.89
CA LYS A 192 5.58 -23.80 13.67
C LYS A 192 5.06 -22.35 13.53
N VAL A 193 4.26 -22.04 12.50
CA VAL A 193 3.75 -20.69 12.26
C VAL A 193 2.78 -20.29 13.37
N PRO A 194 3.01 -19.19 14.12
CA PRO A 194 2.13 -18.78 15.21
C PRO A 194 0.90 -18.00 14.75
N TYR A 195 0.86 -17.53 13.49
CA TYR A 195 -0.12 -16.59 12.97
C TYR A 195 -1.10 -17.23 12.00
N ARG A 196 -2.30 -16.63 11.87
CA ARG A 196 -3.17 -16.87 10.71
C ARG A 196 -2.61 -16.15 9.48
N ALA A 197 -2.95 -16.62 8.29
CA ALA A 197 -2.38 -16.13 7.05
C ALA A 197 -3.43 -15.82 5.97
N LEU A 198 -3.17 -14.76 5.22
CA LEU A 198 -3.74 -14.50 3.91
C LEU A 198 -2.84 -15.17 2.87
N VAL A 199 -3.41 -16.01 2.00
CA VAL A 199 -2.65 -16.83 1.04
C VAL A 199 -2.89 -16.32 -0.37
N ARG A 200 -1.82 -16.02 -1.11
CA ARG A 200 -1.95 -15.64 -2.52
C ARG A 200 -2.43 -16.80 -3.37
N ILE A 201 -3.56 -16.63 -4.06
CA ILE A 201 -4.06 -17.63 -5.03
C ILE A 201 -3.23 -17.60 -6.30
N GLY A 202 -2.92 -16.39 -6.77
CA GLY A 202 -2.22 -16.19 -8.02
C GLY A 202 -2.11 -14.73 -8.40
N TYR A 203 -1.83 -14.51 -9.66
CA TYR A 203 -1.64 -13.17 -10.20
C TYR A 203 -1.96 -13.14 -11.70
N ARG A 204 -2.24 -11.94 -12.22
CA ARG A 204 -2.21 -11.70 -13.66
C ARG A 204 -0.83 -11.17 -14.07
N GLY A 205 -0.19 -11.79 -15.03
CA GLY A 205 1.15 -11.39 -15.49
C GLY A 205 1.17 -9.95 -16.00
N TYR A 206 2.08 -9.14 -15.47
CA TYR A 206 2.19 -7.72 -15.79
C TYR A 206 2.58 -7.42 -17.26
N GLY A 207 3.21 -8.37 -17.94
CA GLY A 207 3.56 -8.27 -19.36
C GLY A 207 2.58 -8.99 -20.28
N THR A 208 2.21 -10.22 -19.93
CA THR A 208 1.41 -11.11 -20.80
C THR A 208 -0.09 -11.00 -20.60
N GLY A 209 -0.54 -10.57 -19.41
CA GLY A 209 -1.93 -10.58 -19.01
C GLY A 209 -2.50 -11.99 -18.72
N ALA A 210 -1.66 -13.02 -18.73
CA ALA A 210 -2.07 -14.39 -18.42
C ALA A 210 -2.40 -14.55 -16.94
N LEU A 211 -3.43 -15.35 -16.64
CA LEU A 211 -3.76 -15.75 -15.27
C LEU A 211 -2.81 -16.87 -14.84
N MET A 212 -2.13 -16.65 -13.73
CA MET A 212 -1.12 -17.57 -13.19
C MET A 212 -1.48 -17.94 -11.76
N LYS A 213 -1.51 -19.26 -11.47
CA LYS A 213 -1.60 -19.74 -10.09
C LYS A 213 -0.26 -19.53 -9.39
N ASP A 214 -0.27 -19.12 -8.12
CA ASP A 214 0.93 -19.06 -7.30
C ASP A 214 1.51 -20.47 -7.10
N GLU A 215 2.82 -20.62 -7.30
CA GLU A 215 3.50 -21.93 -7.28
C GLU A 215 3.39 -22.64 -5.92
N GLN A 216 3.27 -21.89 -4.82
CA GLN A 216 3.11 -22.42 -3.46
C GLN A 216 1.66 -22.46 -2.99
N PHE A 217 0.68 -22.07 -3.83
CA PHE A 217 -0.71 -21.94 -3.40
C PHE A 217 -1.27 -23.23 -2.78
N ASP A 218 -1.14 -24.35 -3.47
CA ASP A 218 -1.71 -25.62 -2.99
C ASP A 218 -1.10 -26.06 -1.65
N ALA A 219 0.23 -25.92 -1.52
CA ALA A 219 0.95 -26.25 -0.29
C ALA A 219 0.56 -25.30 0.86
N ASN A 220 0.48 -23.99 0.57
CA ASN A 220 0.09 -23.00 1.54
C ASN A 220 -1.37 -23.15 1.98
N LEU A 221 -2.29 -23.41 1.05
CA LEU A 221 -3.70 -23.67 1.36
C LEU A 221 -3.85 -24.90 2.26
N ALA A 222 -3.22 -26.03 1.85
CA ALA A 222 -3.31 -27.27 2.61
C ALA A 222 -2.70 -27.12 4.02
N GLY A 223 -1.51 -26.52 4.11
CA GLY A 223 -0.81 -26.35 5.38
C GLY A 223 -1.54 -25.38 6.32
N ALA A 224 -2.00 -24.24 5.81
CA ALA A 224 -2.76 -23.27 6.59
C ALA A 224 -4.08 -23.84 7.12
N LYS A 225 -4.82 -24.59 6.27
CA LYS A 225 -6.06 -25.27 6.67
C LYS A 225 -5.81 -26.35 7.73
N ALA A 226 -4.85 -27.23 7.53
CA ALA A 226 -4.55 -28.32 8.45
C ALA A 226 -4.14 -27.83 9.85
N ASN A 227 -3.60 -26.62 9.95
CA ASN A 227 -3.15 -26.01 11.19
C ASN A 227 -4.08 -24.90 11.73
N ASN A 228 -5.30 -24.73 11.17
CA ASN A 228 -6.25 -23.66 11.53
C ASN A 228 -5.65 -22.25 11.39
N LYS A 229 -4.81 -22.04 10.40
CA LYS A 229 -4.12 -20.76 10.15
C LYS A 229 -4.68 -20.01 8.92
N LEU A 230 -5.60 -20.58 8.18
CA LEU A 230 -6.18 -19.89 7.01
C LEU A 230 -7.10 -18.75 7.47
N LEU A 231 -6.77 -17.52 7.07
CA LEU A 231 -7.60 -16.33 7.26
C LEU A 231 -8.40 -16.00 6.01
N GLY A 232 -7.78 -16.08 4.84
CA GLY A 232 -8.37 -15.71 3.56
C GLY A 232 -7.36 -15.74 2.44
N PHE A 233 -7.71 -15.05 1.36
CA PHE A 233 -6.96 -15.09 0.10
C PHE A 233 -6.76 -13.72 -0.50
N TYR A 234 -5.76 -13.59 -1.36
CA TYR A 234 -5.59 -12.45 -2.24
C TYR A 234 -5.13 -12.85 -3.64
N PHE A 235 -5.41 -11.96 -4.60
CA PHE A 235 -5.01 -12.12 -5.99
C PHE A 235 -4.37 -10.83 -6.49
N PHE A 236 -3.11 -10.90 -6.93
CA PHE A 236 -2.37 -9.76 -7.47
C PHE A 236 -2.88 -9.42 -8.87
N SER A 237 -3.62 -8.33 -8.97
CA SER A 237 -4.33 -7.97 -10.18
C SER A 237 -3.51 -7.07 -11.11
N GLN A 238 -3.55 -7.42 -12.38
CA GLN A 238 -3.13 -6.56 -13.48
C GLN A 238 -4.23 -6.45 -14.56
N ALA A 239 -5.49 -6.52 -14.12
CA ALA A 239 -6.65 -6.32 -14.98
C ALA A 239 -6.69 -4.88 -15.50
N ILE A 240 -6.95 -4.71 -16.80
CA ILE A 240 -7.12 -3.41 -17.47
C ILE A 240 -8.56 -3.15 -17.90
N THR A 241 -9.44 -4.14 -17.77
CA THR A 241 -10.88 -4.05 -18.01
C THR A 241 -11.65 -4.72 -16.88
N GLU A 242 -12.93 -4.36 -16.73
CA GLU A 242 -13.81 -4.99 -15.76
C GLU A 242 -14.04 -6.48 -16.06
N ASP A 243 -14.07 -6.88 -17.33
CA ASP A 243 -14.21 -8.29 -17.71
C ASP A 243 -12.99 -9.12 -17.29
N GLU A 244 -11.80 -8.56 -17.44
CA GLU A 244 -10.59 -9.21 -16.93
C GLU A 244 -10.61 -9.33 -15.41
N ALA A 245 -11.09 -8.32 -14.70
CA ALA A 245 -11.20 -8.36 -13.25
C ALA A 245 -12.25 -9.40 -12.79
N ARG A 246 -13.36 -9.54 -13.52
CA ARG A 246 -14.33 -10.64 -13.29
C ARG A 246 -13.71 -12.02 -13.52
N ALA A 247 -12.93 -12.16 -14.60
CA ALA A 247 -12.21 -13.40 -14.90
C ALA A 247 -11.16 -13.77 -13.84
N GLU A 248 -10.52 -12.78 -13.20
CA GLU A 248 -9.63 -13.00 -12.04
C GLU A 248 -10.40 -13.59 -10.84
N ALA A 249 -11.60 -13.07 -10.54
CA ALA A 249 -12.44 -13.60 -9.47
C ALA A 249 -12.92 -15.03 -9.78
N ASP A 250 -13.31 -15.31 -11.03
CA ASP A 250 -13.67 -16.67 -11.49
C ASP A 250 -12.49 -17.63 -11.39
N PHE A 251 -11.29 -17.19 -11.76
CA PHE A 251 -10.08 -17.97 -11.62
C PHE A 251 -9.80 -18.32 -10.15
N CYS A 252 -9.98 -17.37 -9.24
CA CYS A 252 -9.85 -17.62 -7.81
C CYS A 252 -10.85 -18.69 -7.32
N ALA A 253 -12.10 -18.61 -7.77
CA ALA A 253 -13.15 -19.52 -7.35
C ALA A 253 -12.94 -20.96 -7.84
N ASN A 254 -12.24 -21.15 -8.95
CA ASN A 254 -11.86 -22.48 -9.44
C ASN A 254 -10.74 -23.13 -8.62
N LEU A 255 -10.02 -22.38 -7.79
CA LEU A 255 -8.83 -22.85 -7.07
C LEU A 255 -9.02 -22.84 -5.54
N ALA A 256 -9.76 -21.89 -5.00
CA ALA A 256 -9.86 -21.65 -3.56
C ALA A 256 -11.28 -21.87 -3.04
N PRO A 257 -11.44 -22.41 -1.81
CA PRO A 257 -12.76 -22.58 -1.20
C PRO A 257 -13.42 -21.23 -0.91
N THR A 258 -14.72 -21.17 -1.10
CA THR A 258 -15.55 -20.00 -0.77
C THR A 258 -15.76 -19.85 0.75
N GLY A 259 -16.39 -18.77 1.20
CA GLY A 259 -16.64 -18.53 2.63
C GLY A 259 -15.50 -17.77 3.34
N TYR A 260 -14.47 -17.38 2.64
CA TYR A 260 -13.32 -16.63 3.16
C TYR A 260 -13.24 -15.21 2.58
N PRO A 261 -12.52 -14.30 3.22
CA PRO A 261 -12.09 -13.05 2.59
C PRO A 261 -11.28 -13.32 1.31
N LEU A 262 -11.58 -12.55 0.25
CA LEU A 262 -10.82 -12.56 -1.01
C LEU A 262 -10.52 -11.12 -1.42
N PHE A 263 -9.24 -10.77 -1.45
CA PHE A 263 -8.80 -9.42 -1.72
C PHE A 263 -8.31 -9.24 -3.16
N PHE A 264 -8.82 -8.18 -3.79
CA PHE A 264 -8.24 -7.60 -5.00
C PHE A 264 -7.01 -6.80 -4.60
N ASP A 265 -5.83 -7.31 -4.93
CA ASP A 265 -4.56 -6.67 -4.63
C ASP A 265 -4.19 -5.73 -5.77
N SER A 266 -4.17 -4.43 -5.47
CA SER A 266 -3.96 -3.34 -6.43
C SER A 266 -2.77 -2.47 -6.05
N GLU A 267 -1.67 -2.68 -6.74
CA GLU A 267 -0.43 -1.93 -6.58
C GLU A 267 0.34 -1.85 -7.91
N TRP A 268 1.57 -1.35 -7.90
CA TRP A 268 2.37 -1.30 -9.13
C TRP A 268 2.71 -2.70 -9.63
N GLY A 269 2.44 -2.96 -10.91
CA GLY A 269 2.66 -4.26 -11.52
C GLY A 269 4.12 -4.57 -11.77
N HIS A 270 4.87 -3.57 -12.20
CA HIS A 270 6.30 -3.66 -12.40
C HIS A 270 6.97 -2.29 -12.26
N THR A 271 8.17 -2.31 -11.73
CA THR A 271 9.00 -1.11 -11.63
C THR A 271 10.37 -1.37 -12.23
N THR A 272 10.72 -0.62 -13.25
CA THR A 272 12.03 -0.72 -13.90
C THR A 272 13.15 -0.32 -12.95
N LYS A 273 14.39 -0.69 -13.28
CA LYS A 273 15.59 -0.27 -12.51
C LYS A 273 15.76 1.26 -12.43
N THR A 274 15.12 2.00 -13.31
CA THR A 274 15.12 3.47 -13.34
C THR A 274 13.93 4.08 -12.59
N GLY A 275 13.09 3.26 -11.94
CA GLY A 275 11.95 3.70 -11.15
C GLY A 275 10.69 4.01 -11.97
N VAL A 276 10.64 3.61 -13.25
CA VAL A 276 9.44 3.75 -14.08
C VAL A 276 8.50 2.58 -13.81
N HIS A 277 7.22 2.86 -13.60
CA HIS A 277 6.17 1.85 -13.50
C HIS A 277 5.65 1.56 -14.91
N ASP A 278 5.86 0.35 -15.40
CA ASP A 278 5.54 -0.08 -16.75
C ASP A 278 4.77 -1.41 -16.80
N GLY A 279 4.22 -1.82 -15.69
CA GLY A 279 3.29 -2.93 -15.63
C GLY A 279 2.02 -2.64 -16.43
N ARG A 280 1.34 -3.68 -16.86
CA ARG A 280 0.17 -3.63 -17.73
C ARG A 280 -0.94 -2.71 -17.20
N ALA A 281 -1.22 -2.76 -15.91
CA ALA A 281 -2.22 -1.93 -15.24
C ALA A 281 -1.68 -0.59 -14.72
N ASP A 282 -0.37 -0.32 -14.83
CA ASP A 282 0.26 0.83 -14.17
C ASP A 282 -0.18 2.17 -14.76
N ASN A 283 -0.57 2.18 -16.04
CA ASN A 283 -1.04 3.37 -16.75
C ASN A 283 -2.57 3.60 -16.66
N LEU A 284 -3.29 2.79 -15.89
CA LEU A 284 -4.72 3.00 -15.71
C LEU A 284 -5.01 4.30 -14.97
N THR A 285 -6.05 5.00 -15.38
CA THR A 285 -6.62 6.09 -14.61
C THR A 285 -7.21 5.57 -13.28
N LYS A 286 -7.31 6.44 -12.29
CA LYS A 286 -7.97 6.14 -11.02
C LYS A 286 -9.37 5.53 -11.20
N ALA A 287 -10.16 6.09 -12.13
CA ALA A 287 -11.51 5.62 -12.42
C ALA A 287 -11.52 4.19 -13.01
N GLN A 288 -10.67 3.90 -13.98
CA GLN A 288 -10.57 2.56 -14.58
C GLN A 288 -10.13 1.51 -13.56
N ARG A 289 -9.12 1.80 -12.76
CA ARG A 289 -8.64 0.90 -11.72
C ARG A 289 -9.71 0.64 -10.65
N THR A 290 -10.44 1.69 -10.26
CA THR A 290 -11.57 1.56 -9.32
C THR A 290 -12.68 0.70 -9.91
N ALA A 291 -12.99 0.83 -11.21
CA ALA A 291 -13.99 0.00 -11.89
C ALA A 291 -13.57 -1.47 -11.92
N CYS A 292 -12.30 -1.78 -12.22
CA CYS A 292 -11.75 -3.14 -12.15
C CYS A 292 -11.88 -3.74 -10.74
N ALA A 293 -11.48 -3.01 -9.70
CA ALA A 293 -11.59 -3.47 -8.31
C ALA A 293 -13.05 -3.75 -7.93
N ARG A 294 -13.97 -2.87 -8.32
CA ARG A 294 -15.40 -3.06 -8.07
C ARG A 294 -15.96 -4.27 -8.81
N ALA A 295 -15.57 -4.48 -10.06
CA ALA A 295 -16.00 -5.62 -10.86
C ALA A 295 -15.53 -6.96 -10.26
N PHE A 296 -14.25 -7.03 -9.85
CA PHE A 296 -13.71 -8.19 -9.12
C PHE A 296 -14.49 -8.45 -7.83
N CYS A 297 -14.62 -7.43 -6.97
CA CYS A 297 -15.27 -7.57 -5.67
C CYS A 297 -16.76 -7.96 -5.80
N THR A 298 -17.48 -7.37 -6.76
CA THR A 298 -18.88 -7.75 -7.03
C THR A 298 -18.97 -9.21 -7.48
N ARG A 299 -18.07 -9.65 -8.36
CA ARG A 299 -18.03 -11.04 -8.83
C ARG A 299 -17.64 -12.00 -7.71
N ALA A 300 -16.62 -11.67 -6.92
CA ALA A 300 -16.20 -12.47 -5.77
C ALA A 300 -17.34 -12.65 -4.73
N LYS A 301 -18.12 -11.60 -4.48
CA LYS A 301 -19.30 -11.67 -3.61
C LYS A 301 -20.35 -12.64 -4.16
N ALA A 302 -20.63 -12.57 -5.46
CA ALA A 302 -21.59 -13.47 -6.12
C ALA A 302 -21.11 -14.93 -6.09
N LEU A 303 -19.81 -15.16 -6.03
CA LEU A 303 -19.18 -16.49 -5.91
C LEU A 303 -19.07 -16.99 -4.46
N GLY A 304 -19.56 -16.22 -3.46
CA GLY A 304 -19.59 -16.64 -2.06
C GLY A 304 -18.33 -16.29 -1.25
N TYR A 305 -17.55 -15.30 -1.68
CA TYR A 305 -16.44 -14.75 -0.90
C TYR A 305 -16.85 -13.47 -0.16
N GLN A 306 -16.06 -13.09 0.85
CA GLN A 306 -16.09 -11.76 1.44
C GLN A 306 -15.10 -10.86 0.66
N PRO A 307 -15.57 -10.00 -0.24
CA PRO A 307 -14.67 -9.24 -1.08
C PRO A 307 -13.96 -8.13 -0.30
N GLY A 308 -12.71 -7.92 -0.64
CA GLY A 308 -11.88 -6.85 -0.10
C GLY A 308 -10.94 -6.26 -1.14
N VAL A 309 -10.32 -5.15 -0.77
CA VAL A 309 -9.31 -4.47 -1.60
C VAL A 309 -8.06 -4.23 -0.75
N TYR A 310 -6.92 -4.67 -1.27
CA TYR A 310 -5.61 -4.34 -0.74
C TYR A 310 -4.95 -3.28 -1.59
N THR A 311 -4.27 -2.36 -0.93
CA THR A 311 -3.34 -1.41 -1.52
C THR A 311 -2.50 -0.74 -0.42
N PHE A 312 -1.57 0.14 -0.81
CA PHE A 312 -0.81 0.96 0.14
C PHE A 312 -1.25 2.44 0.12
N THR A 313 -0.96 3.17 1.19
CA THR A 313 -1.53 4.50 1.46
C THR A 313 -1.38 5.50 0.32
N SER A 314 -0.19 5.66 -0.27
CA SER A 314 -0.01 6.62 -1.37
C SER A 314 -0.74 6.20 -2.65
N PHE A 315 -0.89 4.89 -2.90
CA PHE A 315 -1.65 4.36 -4.02
C PHE A 315 -3.16 4.53 -3.81
N ALA A 316 -3.63 4.31 -2.58
CA ALA A 316 -5.02 4.50 -2.17
C ALA A 316 -5.54 5.91 -2.44
N THR A 317 -4.68 6.92 -2.29
CA THR A 317 -5.05 8.32 -2.54
C THR A 317 -4.94 8.73 -4.01
N ALA A 318 -3.88 8.27 -4.69
CA ALA A 318 -3.54 8.73 -6.04
C ALA A 318 -4.17 7.89 -7.15
N ASN A 319 -4.21 6.56 -7.00
CA ASN A 319 -4.42 5.64 -8.12
C ASN A 319 -5.72 4.83 -8.07
N ILE A 320 -6.41 4.79 -6.93
CA ILE A 320 -7.67 4.07 -6.76
C ILE A 320 -8.58 4.82 -5.80
N ASP A 321 -9.91 4.77 -5.98
CA ASP A 321 -10.86 5.32 -5.01
C ASP A 321 -11.09 4.30 -3.88
N TYR A 322 -10.05 4.13 -3.06
CA TYR A 322 -10.03 3.16 -1.98
C TYR A 322 -11.11 3.44 -0.92
N GLU A 323 -11.30 4.72 -0.54
CA GLU A 323 -12.35 5.09 0.44
C GLU A 323 -13.76 4.75 -0.07
N GLY A 324 -14.01 5.04 -1.35
CA GLY A 324 -15.27 4.69 -2.00
C GLY A 324 -15.51 3.18 -2.07
N LEU A 325 -14.47 2.39 -2.31
CA LEU A 325 -14.54 0.92 -2.30
C LEU A 325 -14.76 0.35 -0.89
N CYS A 326 -14.12 0.92 0.12
CA CYS A 326 -14.24 0.47 1.52
C CYS A 326 -15.61 0.74 2.15
N LYS A 327 -16.52 1.45 1.49
CA LYS A 327 -17.92 1.54 1.89
C LYS A 327 -18.67 0.22 1.72
N ASP A 328 -18.25 -0.57 0.72
CA ASP A 328 -18.95 -1.80 0.31
C ASP A 328 -18.09 -3.06 0.58
N TYR A 329 -16.76 -2.92 0.70
CA TYR A 329 -15.80 -4.02 0.74
C TYR A 329 -14.81 -3.89 1.90
N ILE A 330 -14.17 -4.99 2.26
CA ILE A 330 -13.16 -5.03 3.32
C ILE A 330 -11.90 -4.28 2.85
N GLY A 331 -11.46 -3.28 3.61
CA GLY A 331 -10.19 -2.61 3.37
C GLY A 331 -9.02 -3.32 4.02
N TRP A 332 -7.98 -3.61 3.24
CA TRP A 332 -6.66 -4.03 3.71
C TRP A 332 -5.65 -3.00 3.20
N LEU A 333 -5.05 -2.25 4.12
CA LEU A 333 -4.18 -1.12 3.78
C LEU A 333 -2.78 -1.34 4.30
N ALA A 334 -1.79 -1.19 3.41
CA ALA A 334 -0.39 -1.17 3.80
C ALA A 334 0.08 0.25 4.11
N ASP A 335 0.66 0.41 5.29
CA ASP A 335 1.36 1.61 5.71
C ASP A 335 2.39 1.24 6.79
N THR A 336 3.63 1.10 6.37
CA THR A 336 4.73 0.67 7.25
C THR A 336 5.39 1.82 8.01
N ARG A 337 4.84 3.03 7.90
CA ARG A 337 5.38 4.21 8.60
C ARG A 337 5.01 4.14 10.08
N THR A 338 5.88 4.64 10.94
CA THR A 338 5.62 4.73 12.38
C THR A 338 4.37 5.56 12.69
N ASN A 339 4.16 6.63 11.92
CA ASN A 339 3.00 7.52 12.00
C ASN A 339 2.15 7.37 10.73
N TYR A 340 1.49 6.23 10.60
CA TYR A 340 0.61 5.96 9.47
C TYR A 340 -0.69 6.77 9.55
N ASP A 341 -1.28 7.00 8.39
CA ASP A 341 -2.56 7.69 8.30
C ASP A 341 -3.69 6.79 8.80
N THR A 342 -4.31 7.17 9.91
CA THR A 342 -5.43 6.44 10.51
C THR A 342 -6.79 6.84 9.93
N THR A 343 -6.84 7.84 9.04
CA THR A 343 -8.12 8.32 8.47
C THR A 343 -8.64 7.41 7.36
N LEU A 344 -7.75 6.73 6.61
CA LEU A 344 -8.17 5.78 5.60
C LEU A 344 -8.80 4.53 6.23
N PRO A 345 -9.99 4.12 5.77
CA PRO A 345 -10.70 2.98 6.34
C PRO A 345 -9.92 1.68 6.13
N ARG A 346 -9.88 0.82 7.16
CA ARG A 346 -9.27 -0.50 7.07
C ARG A 346 -9.83 -1.46 8.11
N TYR A 347 -9.82 -2.73 7.76
CA TYR A 347 -10.05 -3.86 8.65
C TYR A 347 -8.74 -4.57 8.97
N ILE A 348 -7.81 -4.57 8.00
CA ILE A 348 -6.48 -5.14 8.13
C ILE A 348 -5.46 -4.05 7.79
N HIS A 349 -4.45 -3.92 8.63
CA HIS A 349 -3.33 -3.01 8.46
C HIS A 349 -2.04 -3.81 8.27
N GLN A 350 -1.40 -3.72 7.10
CA GLN A 350 -0.05 -4.23 6.89
C GLN A 350 0.93 -3.17 7.38
N TYR A 351 1.55 -3.43 8.53
CA TYR A 351 2.32 -2.43 9.26
C TYR A 351 3.83 -2.61 9.18
N GLY A 352 4.30 -3.69 8.57
CA GLY A 352 5.74 -3.95 8.46
C GLY A 352 6.05 -5.29 7.86
N GLN A 353 7.34 -5.60 7.86
CA GLN A 353 7.92 -6.85 7.39
C GLN A 353 8.96 -7.33 8.41
N THR A 354 9.07 -8.63 8.58
CA THR A 354 10.12 -9.20 9.43
C THR A 354 11.47 -9.24 8.70
N ALA A 355 12.55 -9.38 9.47
CA ALA A 355 13.79 -9.90 8.90
C ALA A 355 13.63 -11.37 8.48
N LYS A 356 14.59 -11.89 7.71
CA LYS A 356 14.65 -13.32 7.35
C LYS A 356 14.60 -14.19 8.60
N GLY A 357 13.74 -15.21 8.60
CA GLY A 357 13.53 -16.09 9.73
C GLY A 357 12.78 -15.45 10.93
N GLY A 358 12.24 -14.25 10.77
CA GLY A 358 11.52 -13.53 11.83
C GLY A 358 10.17 -14.12 12.20
N VAL A 359 9.61 -14.99 11.35
CA VAL A 359 8.43 -15.82 11.66
C VAL A 359 8.88 -17.28 11.76
N GLN A 360 8.58 -17.93 12.87
CA GLN A 360 8.89 -19.37 13.04
C GLN A 360 8.21 -20.17 11.92
N GLY A 361 8.96 -21.08 11.30
CA GLY A 361 8.47 -21.90 10.20
C GLY A 361 8.58 -21.26 8.83
N ILE A 362 9.04 -19.99 8.71
CA ILE A 362 9.23 -19.27 7.46
C ILE A 362 10.67 -18.77 7.38
N GLY A 363 11.42 -19.14 6.33
CA GLY A 363 12.81 -18.73 6.14
C GLY A 363 12.98 -17.29 5.62
N PRO A 364 12.29 -16.89 4.55
CA PRO A 364 12.33 -15.53 4.02
C PRO A 364 11.69 -14.47 4.93
N GLU A 365 11.81 -13.21 4.51
CA GLU A 365 11.05 -12.09 5.07
C GLU A 365 9.55 -12.30 4.89
N THR A 366 8.77 -11.82 5.85
CA THR A 366 7.32 -12.04 5.86
C THR A 366 6.61 -10.77 6.28
N ASP A 367 5.60 -10.38 5.53
CA ASP A 367 4.79 -9.22 5.83
C ASP A 367 3.90 -9.44 7.05
N LEU A 368 3.90 -8.45 7.92
CA LEU A 368 3.15 -8.44 9.17
C LEU A 368 1.93 -7.55 9.04
N ASN A 369 0.80 -8.12 9.37
CA ASN A 369 -0.48 -7.46 9.36
C ASN A 369 -1.14 -7.51 10.74
N ARG A 370 -2.12 -6.63 10.96
CA ARG A 370 -2.95 -6.60 12.16
C ARG A 370 -4.41 -6.46 11.77
N ILE A 371 -5.26 -7.29 12.35
CA ILE A 371 -6.71 -7.13 12.24
C ILE A 371 -7.10 -6.03 13.23
N VAL A 372 -7.44 -4.86 12.71
CA VAL A 372 -7.76 -3.66 13.51
C VAL A 372 -9.26 -3.47 13.71
N LYS A 373 -10.06 -4.18 12.92
CA LYS A 373 -11.52 -4.23 13.02
C LYS A 373 -11.97 -5.65 12.71
N ALA A 374 -12.95 -6.16 13.47
CA ALA A 374 -13.51 -7.49 13.23
C ALA A 374 -13.96 -7.60 11.76
N LEU A 375 -13.46 -8.64 11.08
CA LEU A 375 -13.89 -8.91 9.71
C LEU A 375 -15.39 -9.21 9.71
N PRO A 376 -16.16 -8.74 8.70
CA PRO A 376 -17.55 -9.07 8.57
C PRO A 376 -17.71 -10.59 8.59
N THR A 377 -18.68 -11.12 9.31
CA THR A 377 -19.09 -12.50 9.10
C THR A 377 -19.85 -12.55 7.78
N LEU A 378 -19.55 -13.51 6.93
CA LEU A 378 -20.55 -13.88 5.93
C LEU A 378 -21.77 -14.32 6.73
N ASP A 379 -22.92 -13.71 6.45
CA ASP A 379 -24.15 -14.46 6.58
C ASP A 379 -23.92 -15.70 5.70
N LYS A 380 -23.57 -16.83 6.35
CA LYS A 380 -23.38 -18.08 5.62
C LYS A 380 -24.63 -18.22 4.78
N PRO A 381 -24.57 -18.21 3.42
CA PRO A 381 -25.73 -18.52 2.65
C PRO A 381 -26.23 -19.82 3.28
N ALA A 382 -27.48 -19.86 3.71
CA ALA A 382 -28.03 -21.10 4.22
C ALA A 382 -27.59 -22.16 3.22
N GLU A 383 -26.80 -23.15 3.68
CA GLU A 383 -26.31 -24.19 2.76
C GLU A 383 -27.53 -24.62 2.02
N PRO A 384 -27.55 -24.54 0.68
CA PRO A 384 -28.74 -24.87 -0.03
C PRO A 384 -29.10 -26.26 0.46
N THR A 385 -30.20 -26.37 1.18
CA THR A 385 -30.67 -27.65 1.74
C THR A 385 -30.85 -28.67 0.65
N HIS A 386 -30.90 -28.19 -0.61
CA HIS A 386 -31.00 -28.99 -1.82
C HIS A 386 -30.30 -28.26 -2.97
N GLN A 387 -29.44 -28.95 -3.69
CA GLN A 387 -28.91 -28.52 -4.97
C GLN A 387 -29.58 -29.35 -6.03
N GLU A 388 -30.44 -28.76 -6.87
CA GLU A 388 -30.97 -29.47 -8.05
C GLU A 388 -29.89 -29.49 -9.11
N ILE A 389 -29.44 -30.69 -9.45
CA ILE A 389 -28.55 -30.93 -10.57
C ILE A 389 -29.38 -31.52 -11.70
N TRP A 390 -29.56 -30.74 -12.76
CA TRP A 390 -30.22 -31.24 -13.98
C TRP A 390 -29.15 -31.73 -14.95
N LEU A 391 -29.10 -33.05 -15.17
CA LEU A 391 -28.27 -33.65 -16.19
C LEU A 391 -29.20 -34.05 -17.36
N ASP A 392 -29.24 -33.22 -18.39
CA ASP A 392 -30.02 -33.54 -19.59
C ASP A 392 -29.12 -34.25 -20.61
N HIS A 393 -29.51 -35.47 -20.95
CA HIS A 393 -28.87 -36.30 -22.00
C HIS A 393 -27.36 -36.55 -21.84
N VAL A 394 -26.88 -36.70 -20.61
CA VAL A 394 -25.47 -37.05 -20.36
C VAL A 394 -25.26 -38.54 -20.50
N VAL A 395 -24.47 -38.96 -21.49
CA VAL A 395 -24.02 -40.35 -21.65
C VAL A 395 -22.67 -40.49 -20.94
N LEU A 396 -22.65 -41.29 -19.89
CA LEU A 396 -21.43 -41.55 -19.12
C LEU A 396 -20.83 -42.90 -19.51
N PRO A 397 -19.50 -43.06 -19.62
CA PRO A 397 -18.85 -44.34 -19.66
C PRO A 397 -19.26 -45.23 -18.46
N ASN A 398 -19.40 -46.53 -18.62
CA ASN A 398 -19.86 -47.45 -17.57
C ASN A 398 -19.17 -47.27 -16.23
N ALA A 399 -17.85 -47.01 -16.21
CA ALA A 399 -17.09 -46.79 -14.97
C ALA A 399 -17.58 -45.52 -14.23
N ALA A 400 -17.77 -44.42 -14.95
CA ALA A 400 -18.24 -43.14 -14.36
C ALA A 400 -19.72 -43.22 -13.91
N ALA A 401 -20.57 -43.98 -14.65
CA ALA A 401 -21.95 -44.26 -14.25
C ALA A 401 -22.01 -45.06 -12.95
N MET A 402 -21.13 -46.03 -12.75
CA MET A 402 -21.03 -46.83 -11.54
C MET A 402 -20.52 -46.01 -10.34
N GLU A 403 -19.60 -45.09 -10.55
CA GLU A 403 -19.18 -44.12 -9.51
C GLU A 403 -20.34 -43.22 -9.09
N PHE A 404 -21.06 -42.64 -10.05
CA PHE A 404 -22.25 -41.83 -9.79
C PHE A 404 -23.31 -42.63 -9.01
N TYR A 405 -23.61 -43.84 -9.41
CA TYR A 405 -24.54 -44.72 -8.70
C TYR A 405 -24.09 -45.01 -7.27
N THR A 406 -22.80 -45.26 -7.07
CA THR A 406 -22.23 -45.54 -5.76
C THR A 406 -22.37 -44.33 -4.80
N VAL A 407 -22.11 -43.12 -5.32
CA VAL A 407 -22.28 -41.88 -4.58
C VAL A 407 -23.76 -41.61 -4.27
N ALA A 408 -24.64 -41.75 -5.25
CA ALA A 408 -26.07 -41.60 -5.10
C ALA A 408 -26.63 -42.53 -4.01
N LYS A 409 -26.26 -43.81 -4.05
CA LYS A 409 -26.63 -44.81 -3.05
C LYS A 409 -26.13 -44.45 -1.65
N LYS A 410 -24.89 -43.99 -1.53
CA LYS A 410 -24.31 -43.54 -0.25
C LYS A 410 -25.11 -42.45 0.44
N TYR A 411 -25.73 -41.55 -0.32
CA TYR A 411 -26.55 -40.45 0.17
C TYR A 411 -28.06 -40.67 0.11
N GLY A 412 -28.50 -41.91 -0.16
CA GLY A 412 -29.91 -42.28 -0.17
C GLY A 412 -30.68 -41.74 -1.40
N LEU A 413 -29.95 -41.45 -2.49
CA LEU A 413 -30.49 -40.89 -3.74
C LEU A 413 -30.73 -41.96 -4.79
N ASP A 414 -30.74 -43.24 -4.41
CA ASP A 414 -30.82 -44.41 -5.27
C ASP A 414 -32.27 -44.87 -5.55
N ASN A 415 -33.21 -43.94 -5.57
CA ASN A 415 -34.60 -44.22 -5.84
C ASN A 415 -35.10 -43.49 -7.09
N ASP A 416 -36.13 -44.02 -7.72
CA ASP A 416 -36.73 -43.53 -8.97
C ASP A 416 -37.24 -42.05 -8.89
N LYS A 417 -37.24 -41.46 -7.73
CA LYS A 417 -37.63 -40.05 -7.54
C LYS A 417 -36.43 -39.10 -7.56
N ALA A 418 -35.22 -39.61 -7.30
CA ALA A 418 -34.03 -38.80 -7.24
C ALA A 418 -33.28 -38.69 -8.59
N TYR A 419 -33.26 -39.78 -9.38
CA TYR A 419 -32.72 -39.79 -10.74
C TYR A 419 -33.22 -40.96 -11.53
N HIS A 420 -33.20 -40.85 -12.85
CA HIS A 420 -33.48 -41.96 -13.77
C HIS A 420 -32.22 -42.25 -14.59
N ALA A 421 -31.74 -43.47 -14.52
CA ALA A 421 -30.64 -43.93 -15.37
C ALA A 421 -31.18 -45.06 -16.29
N LYS A 422 -30.86 -44.99 -17.59
CA LYS A 422 -31.14 -46.02 -18.57
C LYS A 422 -29.84 -46.42 -19.24
N PHE A 423 -29.56 -47.72 -19.25
CA PHE A 423 -28.48 -48.22 -20.08
C PHE A 423 -28.86 -48.08 -21.55
N VAL A 424 -27.98 -47.49 -22.34
CA VAL A 424 -28.10 -47.33 -23.78
C VAL A 424 -27.05 -48.27 -24.38
N GLU A 425 -27.49 -49.30 -25.15
CA GLU A 425 -26.58 -50.09 -25.96
C GLU A 425 -26.01 -49.18 -27.05
N GLY A 426 -24.65 -49.07 -27.09
CA GLY A 426 -23.93 -48.28 -28.09
C GLY A 426 -23.70 -49.07 -29.37
#